data_fb68f8db7c9e0f82133e2cdec31a47d5
#
_entry.id   fb68f8db7c9e0f82133e2cdec31a47d5
#
_cell.length_a   1.000
_cell.length_b   1.000
_cell.length_c   1.000
_cell.angle_alpha   90.00
_cell.angle_beta   90.00
_cell.angle_gamma   90.00
#
_symmetry.space_group_name_H-M   'P 1'
#
loop_
_entity.id
_entity.type
_entity.pdbx_description
1 polymer ?
#
loop_
_entity_poly.entity_id
_entity_poly.type
_entity_poly.pdbx_seq_one_letter_code
_entity_poly.pdbx_strand_id
1 'polypeptide(L)'
;MIWQNLDSKTQITPAWKRKGAPDLSSQSAMLASILKPDMNAEEKSIAIWKFLVDWRYHYDPAEQGDELHDPVKFLNVYGYGFCDDCATNFMVLARKAGLQSRVWGLSGHVVAETFYDGRWHMFDPDHKVFYRNRQGVIAGVEELAEQPEIITKTPTDPLGSPSELIAKLYTSTSDNRVNERQPRIKDTIALPVLEPLDYVEFRYSNPERVHQKNKSHSPEPPLAGEGVLKRTIRDLYELKQTAGNQREWLVNWPYVLLAGYLDFELTSTDIQPRISISHNQKSWTPLKGKVKENRLRISLNEWIKKQPTAVYHFYIRLESPKQADPTTVINQATAELRFQFAPRAMAHVGNENNDFQMKLVTEPAGATKGLKLELIWKEID
;
A
#
# COMPACT_ATOMS: atom_id res chain seq x y z
N MET A 1 3.97 13.67 9.70
CA MET A 1 5.38 13.27 9.93
C MET A 1 6.20 13.68 8.71
N ILE A 2 7.35 14.28 8.95
CA ILE A 2 8.25 14.73 7.86
C ILE A 2 9.60 14.02 8.00
N TRP A 3 10.11 13.50 6.91
CA TRP A 3 11.46 12.98 6.75
C TRP A 3 12.20 13.81 5.73
N GLN A 4 13.39 14.26 6.04
CA GLN A 4 14.23 15.00 5.11
C GLN A 4 15.67 14.47 5.16
N ASN A 5 16.16 13.99 4.02
CA ASN A 5 17.58 13.65 3.87
C ASN A 5 18.38 14.96 3.75
N LEU A 6 19.23 15.22 4.73
CA LEU A 6 20.06 16.44 4.76
C LEU A 6 21.41 16.26 4.03
N ASP A 7 21.69 15.03 3.61
CA ASP A 7 22.89 14.72 2.86
C ASP A 7 22.69 14.98 1.37
N SER A 8 23.72 15.50 0.70
CA SER A 8 23.68 15.81 -0.73
C SER A 8 24.23 14.69 -1.62
N LYS A 9 24.73 13.58 -1.01
CA LYS A 9 25.41 12.49 -1.75
C LYS A 9 24.99 11.09 -1.29
N THR A 10 24.39 10.97 -0.11
CA THR A 10 24.12 9.67 0.52
C THR A 10 22.63 9.36 0.45
N GLN A 11 22.28 8.16 -0.01
CA GLN A 11 20.94 7.63 0.10
C GLN A 11 20.68 7.15 1.54
N ILE A 12 19.46 7.36 2.04
CA ILE A 12 19.06 6.94 3.38
C ILE A 12 17.77 6.11 3.26
N THR A 13 17.78 4.90 3.82
CA THR A 13 16.59 4.07 3.95
C THR A 13 16.15 4.03 5.41
N PRO A 14 15.17 4.85 5.82
CA PRO A 14 14.64 4.81 7.17
C PRO A 14 13.63 3.67 7.33
N ALA A 15 13.76 2.90 8.40
CA ALA A 15 12.72 1.99 8.88
C ALA A 15 12.19 2.53 10.21
N TRP A 16 10.93 2.95 10.20
CA TRP A 16 10.25 3.58 11.34
C TRP A 16 9.09 2.73 11.79
N LYS A 17 9.05 2.33 13.05
CA LYS A 17 7.96 1.55 13.61
C LYS A 17 7.70 1.87 15.08
N ARG A 18 6.47 1.64 15.53
CA ARG A 18 6.13 1.61 16.95
C ARG A 18 6.69 0.33 17.56
N LYS A 19 7.25 0.40 18.76
CA LYS A 19 7.71 -0.77 19.51
C LYS A 19 6.54 -1.73 19.76
N GLY A 20 6.74 -3.01 19.45
CA GLY A 20 5.71 -4.05 19.54
C GLY A 20 4.75 -4.12 18.37
N ALA A 21 4.80 -3.19 17.41
CA ALA A 21 4.05 -3.31 16.16
C ALA A 21 4.60 -4.44 15.29
N PRO A 22 3.74 -5.18 14.56
CA PRO A 22 4.19 -6.20 13.62
C PRO A 22 5.03 -5.60 12.50
N ASP A 23 5.92 -6.41 11.97
CA ASP A 23 6.74 -6.05 10.82
C ASP A 23 5.97 -6.39 9.53
N LEU A 24 5.54 -5.38 8.79
CA LEU A 24 4.75 -5.53 7.57
C LEU A 24 5.60 -5.63 6.30
N SER A 25 6.92 -5.75 6.40
CA SER A 25 7.83 -5.69 5.25
C SER A 25 7.76 -6.91 4.32
N SER A 26 7.30 -8.05 4.83
CA SER A 26 7.07 -9.26 4.06
C SER A 26 6.04 -10.17 4.75
N GLN A 27 5.48 -11.14 4.04
CA GLN A 27 4.58 -12.13 4.65
C GLN A 27 5.28 -12.90 5.78
N SER A 28 6.54 -13.29 5.57
CA SER A 28 7.31 -14.00 6.60
C SER A 28 7.55 -13.13 7.84
N ALA A 29 7.83 -11.84 7.68
CA ALA A 29 7.98 -10.90 8.79
C ALA A 29 6.66 -10.67 9.53
N MET A 30 5.54 -10.53 8.80
CA MET A 30 4.20 -10.45 9.39
C MET A 30 3.92 -11.67 10.27
N LEU A 31 4.08 -12.88 9.72
CA LEU A 31 3.82 -14.13 10.43
C LEU A 31 4.76 -14.29 11.64
N ALA A 32 6.05 -13.99 11.51
CA ALA A 32 6.99 -14.01 12.63
C ALA A 32 6.62 -13.04 13.76
N SER A 33 5.88 -11.97 13.44
CA SER A 33 5.43 -10.98 14.44
C SER A 33 4.20 -11.44 15.23
N ILE A 34 3.39 -12.36 14.68
CA ILE A 34 2.09 -12.74 15.26
C ILE A 34 2.01 -14.21 15.67
N LEU A 35 2.82 -15.10 15.11
CA LEU A 35 2.82 -16.53 15.42
C LEU A 35 3.90 -16.88 16.45
N LYS A 36 3.57 -17.78 17.36
CA LYS A 36 4.53 -18.41 18.30
C LYS A 36 4.86 -19.82 17.81
N PRO A 37 6.05 -20.35 18.16
CA PRO A 37 6.49 -21.69 17.70
C PRO A 37 5.57 -22.85 18.12
N ASP A 38 4.89 -22.72 19.24
CA ASP A 38 4.04 -23.74 19.87
C ASP A 38 2.57 -23.67 19.47
N MET A 39 2.17 -22.69 18.66
CA MET A 39 0.78 -22.56 18.19
C MET A 39 0.36 -23.74 17.33
N ASN A 40 -0.80 -24.32 17.65
CA ASN A 40 -1.49 -25.29 16.82
C ASN A 40 -2.17 -24.62 15.60
N ALA A 41 -2.86 -25.40 14.76
CA ALA A 41 -3.47 -24.88 13.53
C ALA A 41 -4.63 -23.91 13.79
N GLU A 42 -5.47 -24.15 14.81
CA GLU A 42 -6.54 -23.24 15.20
C GLU A 42 -5.97 -21.92 15.72
N GLU A 43 -4.99 -21.97 16.61
CA GLU A 43 -4.35 -20.78 17.18
C GLU A 43 -3.67 -19.92 16.12
N LYS A 44 -2.97 -20.54 15.13
CA LYS A 44 -2.39 -19.84 13.99
C LYS A 44 -3.47 -19.15 13.15
N SER A 45 -4.57 -19.86 12.87
CA SER A 45 -5.69 -19.32 12.09
C SER A 45 -6.33 -18.12 12.79
N ILE A 46 -6.58 -18.22 14.10
CA ILE A 46 -7.11 -17.11 14.92
C ILE A 46 -6.14 -15.92 14.93
N ALA A 47 -4.83 -16.17 15.07
CA ALA A 47 -3.83 -15.10 15.08
C ALA A 47 -3.78 -14.33 13.74
N ILE A 48 -3.86 -15.06 12.60
CA ILE A 48 -3.92 -14.45 11.27
C ILE A 48 -5.23 -13.69 11.07
N TRP A 49 -6.37 -14.26 11.47
CA TRP A 49 -7.67 -13.60 11.43
C TRP A 49 -7.65 -12.30 12.23
N LYS A 50 -7.21 -12.35 13.49
CA LYS A 50 -7.11 -11.18 14.36
C LYS A 50 -6.18 -10.11 13.79
N PHE A 51 -5.06 -10.51 13.24
CA PHE A 51 -4.10 -9.60 12.60
C PHE A 51 -4.77 -8.81 11.46
N LEU A 52 -5.50 -9.47 10.56
CA LEU A 52 -6.20 -8.79 9.47
C LEU A 52 -7.34 -7.91 9.97
N VAL A 53 -8.08 -8.33 11.01
CA VAL A 53 -9.11 -7.50 11.66
C VAL A 53 -8.50 -6.21 12.23
N ASP A 54 -7.36 -6.31 12.90
CA ASP A 54 -6.74 -5.19 13.61
C ASP A 54 -5.97 -4.22 12.67
N TRP A 55 -5.44 -4.72 11.54
CA TRP A 55 -4.49 -3.95 10.71
C TRP A 55 -5.05 -3.39 9.41
N ARG A 56 -6.34 -3.51 9.18
CA ARG A 56 -7.05 -2.89 8.05
C ARG A 56 -8.29 -2.15 8.52
N TYR A 57 -8.87 -1.35 7.64
CA TYR A 57 -10.21 -0.76 7.79
C TYR A 57 -11.20 -1.49 6.88
N HIS A 58 -12.43 -1.70 7.37
CA HIS A 58 -13.53 -2.15 6.52
C HIS A 58 -14.00 -0.96 5.70
N TYR A 59 -13.58 -0.92 4.45
CA TYR A 59 -13.90 0.15 3.53
C TYR A 59 -13.61 -0.22 2.09
N ASP A 60 -14.28 0.51 1.16
CA ASP A 60 -14.20 0.33 -0.29
C ASP A 60 -12.75 0.48 -0.80
N PRO A 61 -12.16 -0.57 -1.38
CA PRO A 61 -10.83 -0.50 -1.93
C PRO A 61 -10.83 0.26 -3.24
N ALA A 62 -9.67 0.78 -3.62
CA ALA A 62 -9.43 1.16 -4.99
C ALA A 62 -9.44 -0.10 -5.87
N GLU A 63 -10.06 -0.03 -7.05
CA GLU A 63 -9.98 -1.12 -8.03
C GLU A 63 -8.55 -1.22 -8.60
N GLN A 64 -7.67 -1.94 -7.92
CA GLN A 64 -6.30 -2.17 -8.34
C GLN A 64 -6.01 -3.65 -8.63
N GLY A 65 -7.07 -4.43 -8.91
CA GLY A 65 -6.95 -5.82 -9.28
C GLY A 65 -6.24 -6.67 -8.22
N ASP A 66 -5.31 -7.53 -8.66
CA ASP A 66 -4.64 -8.50 -7.79
C ASP A 66 -3.75 -7.89 -6.69
N GLU A 67 -3.46 -6.59 -6.72
CA GLU A 67 -2.61 -5.97 -5.69
C GLU A 67 -3.23 -5.96 -4.30
N LEU A 68 -4.56 -5.88 -4.22
CA LEU A 68 -5.29 -5.99 -2.95
C LEU A 68 -5.25 -7.40 -2.36
N HIS A 69 -4.91 -8.40 -3.16
CA HIS A 69 -4.75 -9.79 -2.74
C HIS A 69 -3.30 -10.15 -2.37
N ASP A 70 -2.39 -9.19 -2.40
CA ASP A 70 -1.03 -9.30 -1.88
C ASP A 70 -0.99 -8.69 -0.47
N PRO A 71 -0.81 -9.50 0.61
CA PRO A 71 -0.84 -8.99 1.99
C PRO A 71 0.11 -7.83 2.23
N VAL A 72 1.25 -7.82 1.56
CA VAL A 72 2.24 -6.75 1.72
C VAL A 72 1.73 -5.44 1.14
N LYS A 73 1.16 -5.47 -0.06
CA LYS A 73 0.54 -4.29 -0.68
C LYS A 73 -0.73 -3.86 0.06
N PHE A 74 -1.57 -4.84 0.40
CA PHE A 74 -2.83 -4.61 1.11
C PHE A 74 -2.60 -3.84 2.41
N LEU A 75 -1.62 -4.26 3.23
CA LEU A 75 -1.38 -3.67 4.55
C LEU A 75 -0.45 -2.45 4.55
N ASN A 76 0.44 -2.30 3.56
CA ASN A 76 1.36 -1.16 3.52
C ASN A 76 0.88 0.01 2.64
N VAL A 77 0.14 -0.28 1.57
CA VAL A 77 -0.22 0.74 0.57
C VAL A 77 -1.68 1.14 0.66
N TYR A 78 -2.58 0.15 0.77
CA TYR A 78 -4.03 0.40 0.72
C TYR A 78 -4.63 0.57 2.11
N GLY A 79 -4.49 -0.41 2.99
CA GLY A 79 -4.93 -0.38 4.39
C GLY A 79 -6.44 -0.56 4.58
N TYR A 80 -7.21 -0.79 3.50
CA TYR A 80 -8.65 -1.02 3.53
C TYR A 80 -9.08 -1.96 2.40
N GLY A 81 -10.18 -2.66 2.62
CA GLY A 81 -10.75 -3.62 1.71
C GLY A 81 -12.00 -4.27 2.27
N PHE A 82 -12.70 -5.04 1.42
CA PHE A 82 -13.89 -5.80 1.77
C PHE A 82 -13.62 -7.30 1.87
N CYS A 83 -14.69 -8.06 1.87
CA CYS A 83 -14.69 -9.50 2.11
C CYS A 83 -13.72 -10.28 1.21
N ASP A 84 -13.70 -9.96 -0.07
CA ASP A 84 -12.85 -10.60 -1.07
C ASP A 84 -11.37 -10.40 -0.81
N ASP A 85 -11.00 -9.14 -0.53
CA ASP A 85 -9.63 -8.76 -0.20
C ASP A 85 -9.18 -9.42 1.10
N CYS A 86 -10.04 -9.41 2.11
CA CYS A 86 -9.74 -9.94 3.43
C CYS A 86 -9.61 -11.46 3.43
N ALA A 87 -10.55 -12.17 2.80
CA ALA A 87 -10.53 -13.62 2.71
C ALA A 87 -9.32 -14.12 1.89
N THR A 88 -9.00 -13.42 0.79
CA THR A 88 -7.85 -13.79 -0.04
C THR A 88 -6.52 -13.56 0.71
N ASN A 89 -6.36 -12.44 1.39
CA ASN A 89 -5.16 -12.17 2.20
C ASN A 89 -5.03 -13.13 3.38
N PHE A 90 -6.15 -13.52 4.02
CA PHE A 90 -6.14 -14.55 5.03
C PHE A 90 -5.63 -15.89 4.47
N MET A 91 -6.19 -16.34 3.36
CA MET A 91 -5.75 -17.58 2.69
C MET A 91 -4.27 -17.57 2.35
N VAL A 92 -3.77 -16.45 1.81
CA VAL A 92 -2.35 -16.30 1.45
C VAL A 92 -1.45 -16.44 2.68
N LEU A 93 -1.75 -15.72 3.76
CA LEU A 93 -0.98 -15.79 5.00
C LEU A 93 -1.08 -17.16 5.67
N ALA A 94 -2.27 -17.77 5.68
CA ALA A 94 -2.47 -19.11 6.22
C ALA A 94 -1.64 -20.16 5.45
N ARG A 95 -1.64 -20.13 4.12
CA ARG A 95 -0.80 -21.01 3.29
C ARG A 95 0.69 -20.80 3.54
N LYS A 96 1.13 -19.55 3.68
CA LYS A 96 2.51 -19.21 4.03
C LYS A 96 2.90 -19.72 5.44
N ALA A 97 1.95 -19.77 6.37
CA ALA A 97 2.12 -20.35 7.71
C ALA A 97 2.09 -21.88 7.74
N GLY A 98 1.97 -22.54 6.57
CA GLY A 98 1.93 -24.00 6.43
C GLY A 98 0.55 -24.63 6.64
N LEU A 99 -0.53 -23.82 6.65
CA LEU A 99 -1.90 -24.31 6.75
C LEU A 99 -2.50 -24.55 5.36
N GLN A 100 -3.30 -25.60 5.22
CA GLN A 100 -4.16 -25.75 4.05
C GLN A 100 -5.32 -24.75 4.17
N SER A 101 -5.51 -23.88 3.16
CA SER A 101 -6.53 -22.83 3.18
C SER A 101 -7.14 -22.58 1.80
N ARG A 102 -8.41 -22.18 1.80
CA ARG A 102 -9.21 -21.87 0.60
C ARG A 102 -10.12 -20.68 0.83
N VAL A 103 -10.69 -20.15 -0.25
CA VAL A 103 -11.68 -19.06 -0.23
C VAL A 103 -13.01 -19.59 -0.73
N TRP A 104 -14.10 -19.18 -0.09
CA TRP A 104 -15.48 -19.42 -0.51
C TRP A 104 -16.13 -18.13 -0.99
N GLY A 105 -16.74 -18.19 -2.19
CA GLY A 105 -17.74 -17.24 -2.62
C GLY A 105 -19.10 -17.68 -2.09
N LEU A 106 -19.75 -16.81 -1.32
CA LEU A 106 -21.10 -16.93 -0.83
C LEU A 106 -22.02 -16.02 -1.64
N SER A 107 -23.33 -16.05 -1.37
CA SER A 107 -24.28 -15.13 -2.00
C SER A 107 -24.02 -13.68 -1.57
N GLY A 108 -23.23 -12.95 -2.38
CA GLY A 108 -22.86 -11.55 -2.12
C GLY A 108 -21.78 -11.33 -1.06
N HIS A 109 -21.06 -12.38 -0.67
CA HIS A 109 -19.98 -12.29 0.33
C HIS A 109 -18.84 -13.29 0.01
N VAL A 110 -17.68 -13.10 0.65
CA VAL A 110 -16.51 -13.97 0.48
C VAL A 110 -15.86 -14.21 1.83
N VAL A 111 -15.58 -15.49 2.16
CA VAL A 111 -14.93 -15.89 3.40
C VAL A 111 -13.77 -16.85 3.13
N ALA A 112 -12.92 -17.06 4.12
CA ALA A 112 -11.83 -18.02 4.04
C ALA A 112 -12.06 -19.23 4.95
N GLU A 113 -11.40 -20.35 4.64
CA GLU A 113 -11.34 -21.52 5.50
C GLU A 113 -9.91 -22.02 5.63
N THR A 114 -9.61 -22.61 6.79
CA THR A 114 -8.42 -23.44 7.03
C THR A 114 -8.81 -24.86 7.38
N PHE A 115 -7.99 -25.83 6.95
CA PHE A 115 -8.21 -27.25 7.22
C PHE A 115 -7.30 -27.71 8.36
N TYR A 116 -7.90 -28.22 9.42
CA TYR A 116 -7.23 -28.90 10.53
C TYR A 116 -8.23 -29.84 11.24
N ASP A 117 -7.73 -30.77 12.05
CA ASP A 117 -8.54 -31.78 12.76
C ASP A 117 -9.56 -32.51 11.87
N GLY A 118 -9.17 -32.77 10.60
CA GLY A 118 -9.95 -33.53 9.63
C GLY A 118 -11.14 -32.78 9.01
N ARG A 119 -11.28 -31.48 9.22
CA ARG A 119 -12.37 -30.64 8.67
C ARG A 119 -11.95 -29.23 8.32
N TRP A 120 -12.82 -28.52 7.60
CA TRP A 120 -12.68 -27.10 7.30
C TRP A 120 -13.27 -26.20 8.39
N HIS A 121 -12.64 -25.04 8.64
CA HIS A 121 -13.05 -24.06 9.64
C HIS A 121 -13.06 -22.67 9.02
N MET A 122 -14.20 -21.98 9.15
CA MET A 122 -14.43 -20.67 8.54
C MET A 122 -13.88 -19.52 9.39
N PHE A 123 -13.24 -18.59 8.69
CA PHE A 123 -12.76 -17.31 9.23
C PHE A 123 -13.19 -16.17 8.30
N ASP A 124 -13.83 -15.17 8.88
CA ASP A 124 -14.25 -13.96 8.19
C ASP A 124 -13.59 -12.73 8.84
N PRO A 125 -12.43 -12.28 8.31
CA PRO A 125 -11.80 -11.09 8.82
C PRO A 125 -12.60 -9.82 8.49
N ASP A 126 -13.45 -9.85 7.46
CA ASP A 126 -14.22 -8.69 7.03
C ASP A 126 -15.32 -8.34 8.02
N HIS A 127 -16.19 -9.29 8.33
CA HIS A 127 -17.21 -9.16 9.36
C HIS A 127 -16.66 -9.34 10.79
N LYS A 128 -15.38 -9.60 10.94
CA LYS A 128 -14.67 -9.79 12.23
C LYS A 128 -15.22 -10.96 13.03
N VAL A 129 -15.60 -12.06 12.37
CA VAL A 129 -16.23 -13.22 13.00
C VAL A 129 -15.55 -14.54 12.60
N PHE A 130 -15.69 -15.49 13.46
CA PHE A 130 -15.75 -16.94 13.23
C PHE A 130 -16.78 -17.50 14.21
N TYR A 131 -17.45 -18.58 13.85
CA TYR A 131 -18.56 -19.10 14.64
C TYR A 131 -18.19 -20.45 15.22
N ARG A 132 -18.50 -20.65 16.51
CA ARG A 132 -18.30 -21.94 17.19
C ARG A 132 -19.63 -22.69 17.30
N ASN A 133 -19.62 -23.96 16.94
CA ASN A 133 -20.75 -24.88 17.14
C ASN A 133 -20.96 -25.22 18.63
N ARG A 134 -21.89 -26.13 18.92
CA ARG A 134 -22.21 -26.49 20.30
C ARG A 134 -21.08 -27.23 21.04
N GLN A 135 -20.15 -27.85 20.30
CA GLN A 135 -18.96 -28.49 20.83
C GLN A 135 -17.78 -27.52 21.05
N GLY A 136 -17.95 -26.24 20.76
CA GLY A 136 -16.91 -25.23 20.88
C GLY A 136 -15.93 -25.20 19.70
N VAL A 137 -16.15 -26.02 18.67
CA VAL A 137 -15.30 -26.11 17.48
C VAL A 137 -15.71 -25.01 16.49
N ILE A 138 -14.76 -24.39 15.81
CA ILE A 138 -15.04 -23.41 14.77
C ILE A 138 -15.70 -24.12 13.57
N ALA A 139 -16.91 -23.68 13.22
CA ALA A 139 -17.70 -24.27 12.15
C ALA A 139 -17.13 -23.91 10.77
N GLY A 140 -17.24 -24.81 9.80
CA GLY A 140 -16.97 -24.56 8.39
C GLY A 140 -18.18 -23.96 7.66
N VAL A 141 -17.97 -23.51 6.42
CA VAL A 141 -19.03 -22.92 5.57
C VAL A 141 -20.20 -23.89 5.38
N GLU A 142 -19.95 -25.16 5.10
CA GLU A 142 -20.99 -26.18 4.90
C GLU A 142 -21.79 -26.40 6.18
N GLU A 143 -21.14 -26.51 7.34
CA GLU A 143 -21.81 -26.64 8.64
C GLU A 143 -22.69 -25.40 8.96
N LEU A 144 -22.21 -24.19 8.63
CA LEU A 144 -22.99 -22.96 8.82
C LEU A 144 -24.20 -22.87 7.89
N ALA A 145 -24.09 -23.42 6.67
CA ALA A 145 -25.21 -23.50 5.74
C ALA A 145 -26.31 -24.50 6.22
N GLU A 146 -25.88 -25.61 6.82
CA GLU A 146 -26.79 -26.65 7.38
C GLU A 146 -27.38 -26.22 8.73
N GLN A 147 -26.64 -25.48 9.54
CA GLN A 147 -27.02 -25.10 10.90
C GLN A 147 -26.92 -23.56 11.09
N PRO A 148 -27.78 -22.77 10.41
CA PRO A 148 -27.71 -21.29 10.46
C PRO A 148 -27.97 -20.71 11.86
N GLU A 149 -28.56 -21.49 12.78
CA GLU A 149 -28.71 -21.10 14.17
C GLU A 149 -27.37 -20.88 14.88
N ILE A 150 -26.27 -21.41 14.37
CA ILE A 150 -24.93 -21.12 14.89
C ILE A 150 -24.60 -19.62 14.70
N ILE A 151 -25.01 -19.03 13.59
CA ILE A 151 -24.84 -17.60 13.27
C ILE A 151 -25.83 -16.74 14.07
N THR A 152 -27.09 -17.16 14.09
CA THR A 152 -28.17 -16.36 14.69
C THR A 152 -28.24 -16.40 16.21
N LYS A 153 -27.28 -17.03 16.88
CA LYS A 153 -27.14 -16.99 18.36
C LYS A 153 -27.05 -15.56 18.91
N THR A 154 -26.50 -14.64 18.16
CA THR A 154 -26.43 -13.21 18.47
C THR A 154 -27.27 -12.43 17.46
N PRO A 155 -27.96 -11.34 17.86
CA PRO A 155 -28.86 -10.64 16.95
C PRO A 155 -28.13 -9.87 15.83
N THR A 156 -26.88 -9.49 16.07
CA THR A 156 -26.04 -8.76 15.12
C THR A 156 -24.60 -9.27 15.13
N ASP A 157 -23.89 -9.07 14.02
CA ASP A 157 -22.43 -9.25 13.92
C ASP A 157 -21.67 -8.06 14.54
N PRO A 158 -20.33 -8.09 14.64
CA PRO A 158 -19.52 -6.98 15.13
C PRO A 158 -19.58 -5.68 14.31
N LEU A 159 -20.07 -5.73 13.08
CA LEU A 159 -20.32 -4.55 12.24
C LEU A 159 -21.74 -3.98 12.40
N GLY A 160 -22.59 -4.64 13.21
CA GLY A 160 -23.98 -4.25 13.45
C GLY A 160 -24.96 -4.80 12.41
N SER A 161 -24.53 -5.72 11.53
CA SER A 161 -25.40 -6.35 10.55
C SER A 161 -26.31 -7.38 11.24
N PRO A 162 -27.63 -7.46 10.91
CA PRO A 162 -28.51 -8.47 11.45
C PRO A 162 -28.03 -9.88 11.13
N SER A 163 -27.87 -10.72 12.15
CA SER A 163 -27.32 -12.08 12.00
C SER A 163 -28.18 -12.98 11.11
N GLU A 164 -29.48 -12.72 11.03
CA GLU A 164 -30.36 -13.43 10.08
C GLU A 164 -30.03 -13.12 8.62
N LEU A 165 -29.58 -11.90 8.30
CA LEU A 165 -29.11 -11.54 6.97
C LEU A 165 -27.77 -12.21 6.67
N ILE A 166 -26.88 -12.26 7.66
CA ILE A 166 -25.59 -12.96 7.53
C ILE A 166 -25.84 -14.46 7.30
N ALA A 167 -26.72 -15.09 8.05
CA ALA A 167 -27.06 -16.52 7.87
C ALA A 167 -27.58 -16.83 6.46
N LYS A 168 -28.35 -15.92 5.84
CA LYS A 168 -28.82 -16.07 4.45
C LYS A 168 -27.69 -16.13 3.42
N LEU A 169 -26.55 -15.50 3.67
CA LEU A 169 -25.37 -15.57 2.78
C LEU A 169 -24.85 -17.02 2.67
N TYR A 170 -24.93 -17.77 3.75
CA TYR A 170 -24.50 -19.17 3.84
C TYR A 170 -25.56 -20.15 3.32
N THR A 171 -26.83 -19.93 3.63
CA THR A 171 -27.93 -20.83 3.25
C THR A 171 -28.35 -20.71 1.80
N SER A 172 -27.96 -19.63 1.11
CA SER A 172 -28.21 -19.44 -0.33
C SER A 172 -27.18 -20.22 -1.16
N THR A 173 -27.30 -21.54 -1.16
CA THR A 173 -26.28 -22.47 -1.67
C THR A 173 -26.09 -22.47 -3.19
N SER A 174 -26.99 -21.87 -3.97
CA SER A 174 -26.88 -21.80 -5.43
C SER A 174 -25.61 -21.07 -5.92
N ASP A 175 -25.13 -20.10 -5.15
CA ASP A 175 -23.97 -19.29 -5.47
C ASP A 175 -22.71 -19.67 -4.67
N ASN A 176 -22.89 -20.56 -3.67
CA ASN A 176 -21.80 -20.97 -2.79
C ASN A 176 -20.83 -21.91 -3.51
N ARG A 177 -19.56 -21.50 -3.59
CA ARG A 177 -18.51 -22.30 -4.24
C ARG A 177 -17.12 -21.97 -3.70
N VAL A 178 -16.30 -23.01 -3.66
CA VAL A 178 -14.86 -22.82 -3.43
C VAL A 178 -14.27 -22.03 -4.60
N ASN A 179 -13.50 -21.02 -4.28
CA ASN A 179 -12.79 -20.21 -5.26
C ASN A 179 -11.28 -20.51 -5.16
N GLU A 180 -10.76 -21.19 -6.18
CA GLU A 180 -9.33 -21.53 -6.27
C GLU A 180 -8.52 -20.32 -6.78
N ARG A 181 -8.32 -19.35 -5.91
CA ARG A 181 -7.53 -18.18 -6.24
C ARG A 181 -6.03 -18.46 -6.17
N GLN A 182 -5.31 -17.89 -7.12
CA GLN A 182 -3.85 -17.90 -7.19
C GLN A 182 -3.36 -16.43 -7.35
N PRO A 183 -3.42 -15.63 -6.28
CA PRO A 183 -3.03 -14.23 -6.38
C PRO A 183 -1.54 -14.10 -6.72
N ARG A 184 -1.21 -13.07 -7.51
CA ARG A 184 0.19 -12.73 -7.84
C ARG A 184 0.80 -11.93 -6.70
N ILE A 185 1.69 -12.57 -5.96
CA ILE A 185 2.29 -12.03 -4.75
C ILE A 185 3.74 -11.63 -4.99
N LYS A 186 4.14 -10.46 -4.53
CA LYS A 186 5.55 -10.02 -4.54
C LYS A 186 6.30 -10.32 -3.24
N ASP A 187 5.61 -10.66 -2.17
CA ASP A 187 6.12 -11.06 -0.83
C ASP A 187 7.03 -10.04 -0.12
N THR A 188 7.35 -8.92 -0.73
CA THR A 188 8.14 -7.86 -0.08
C THR A 188 7.76 -6.49 -0.61
N ILE A 189 7.82 -5.49 0.27
CA ILE A 189 7.76 -4.08 -0.13
C ILE A 189 9.17 -3.50 -0.08
N ALA A 190 9.51 -2.71 -1.09
CA ALA A 190 10.69 -1.86 -1.00
C ALA A 190 10.47 -0.83 0.11
N LEU A 191 11.44 -0.65 1.00
CA LEU A 191 11.40 0.46 1.95
C LEU A 191 11.56 1.79 1.21
N PRO A 192 11.01 2.90 1.73
CA PRO A 192 11.24 4.22 1.18
C PRO A 192 12.73 4.56 1.18
N VAL A 193 13.32 4.71 0.00
CA VAL A 193 14.68 5.21 -0.17
C VAL A 193 14.62 6.71 -0.38
N LEU A 194 15.21 7.44 0.55
CA LEU A 194 15.39 8.89 0.42
C LEU A 194 16.68 9.15 -0.35
N GLU A 195 16.54 9.61 -1.58
CA GLU A 195 17.65 10.12 -2.36
C GLU A 195 18.27 11.35 -1.69
N PRO A 196 19.46 11.77 -2.07
CA PRO A 196 20.07 13.00 -1.57
C PRO A 196 19.10 14.18 -1.63
N LEU A 197 18.94 14.87 -0.51
CA LEU A 197 18.07 16.05 -0.34
C LEU A 197 16.57 15.79 -0.51
N ASP A 198 16.12 14.53 -0.55
CA ASP A 198 14.69 14.22 -0.59
C ASP A 198 13.97 14.76 0.65
N TYR A 199 12.76 15.25 0.42
CA TYR A 199 11.78 15.60 1.44
C TYR A 199 10.54 14.75 1.26
N VAL A 200 10.09 14.13 2.35
CA VAL A 200 8.87 13.31 2.38
C VAL A 200 8.00 13.73 3.54
N GLU A 201 6.74 13.98 3.26
CA GLU A 201 5.72 14.25 4.27
C GLU A 201 4.67 13.13 4.26
N PHE A 202 4.38 12.55 5.42
CA PHE A 202 3.28 11.59 5.65
C PHE A 202 2.17 12.29 6.43
N ARG A 203 0.96 12.28 5.88
CA ARG A 203 -0.25 12.91 6.44
C ARG A 203 -1.26 11.84 6.80
N TYR A 204 -1.81 11.90 8.00
CA TYR A 204 -2.74 10.91 8.54
C TYR A 204 -4.18 11.39 8.62
N SER A 205 -4.46 12.65 8.35
CA SER A 205 -5.76 13.29 8.55
C SER A 205 -6.45 13.72 7.26
N ASN A 206 -5.99 13.24 6.11
CA ASN A 206 -6.64 13.59 4.86
C ASN A 206 -7.87 12.72 4.64
N PRO A 207 -9.11 13.28 4.65
CA PRO A 207 -10.33 12.53 4.36
C PRO A 207 -10.47 12.17 2.88
N GLU A 208 -9.68 12.78 1.98
CA GLU A 208 -9.72 12.49 0.55
C GLU A 208 -8.97 11.18 0.26
N ARG A 209 -9.74 10.16 -0.14
CA ARG A 209 -9.18 8.93 -0.69
C ARG A 209 -9.00 9.08 -2.17
N VAL A 210 -7.81 8.79 -2.59
CA VAL A 210 -7.37 9.21 -3.91
C VAL A 210 -7.52 8.11 -4.97
N HIS A 211 -7.69 6.85 -4.58
CA HIS A 211 -7.95 5.72 -5.48
C HIS A 211 -9.37 5.15 -5.33
N GLN A 212 -10.38 5.99 -5.38
CA GLN A 212 -11.76 5.52 -5.44
C GLN A 212 -12.43 5.90 -6.74
N LYS A 213 -12.94 4.91 -7.45
CA LYS A 213 -13.83 5.12 -8.58
C LYS A 213 -15.27 5.35 -8.16
N ASN A 214 -15.70 4.76 -7.04
CA ASN A 214 -17.07 4.80 -6.56
C ASN A 214 -17.15 5.31 -5.12
N LYS A 215 -18.22 6.02 -4.81
CA LYS A 215 -18.55 6.39 -3.43
C LYS A 215 -19.04 5.14 -2.70
N SER A 216 -18.36 4.77 -1.64
CA SER A 216 -18.75 3.66 -0.78
C SER A 216 -20.00 3.98 0.04
N HIS A 217 -20.72 2.93 0.43
CA HIS A 217 -21.78 2.99 1.42
C HIS A 217 -21.24 2.84 2.86
N SER A 218 -19.96 2.53 3.00
CA SER A 218 -19.31 2.39 4.31
C SER A 218 -18.93 3.75 4.90
N PRO A 219 -18.95 3.90 6.22
CA PRO A 219 -18.42 5.09 6.88
C PRO A 219 -16.98 5.37 6.45
N GLU A 220 -16.60 6.62 6.39
CA GLU A 220 -15.23 7.01 6.12
C GLU A 220 -14.26 6.36 7.12
N PRO A 221 -13.09 5.86 6.71
CA PRO A 221 -12.11 5.39 7.67
C PRO A 221 -11.68 6.57 8.54
N PRO A 222 -11.40 6.34 9.81
CA PRO A 222 -11.01 7.40 10.73
C PRO A 222 -9.70 8.07 10.33
N LEU A 223 -8.87 7.37 9.56
CA LEU A 223 -7.61 7.90 9.03
C LEU A 223 -7.43 7.46 7.57
N ALA A 224 -7.00 8.39 6.73
CA ALA A 224 -6.44 8.13 5.41
C ALA A 224 -4.96 8.50 5.40
N GLY A 225 -4.15 7.74 4.66
CA GLY A 225 -2.73 8.00 4.50
C GLY A 225 -2.44 8.62 3.14
N GLU A 226 -2.01 9.87 3.13
CA GLU A 226 -1.51 10.55 1.94
C GLU A 226 -0.17 11.21 2.25
N GLY A 227 0.75 11.15 1.31
CA GLY A 227 2.04 11.80 1.47
C GLY A 227 2.46 12.62 0.27
N VAL A 228 3.50 13.40 0.47
CA VAL A 228 4.17 14.18 -0.57
C VAL A 228 5.65 13.80 -0.57
N LEU A 229 6.15 13.41 -1.74
CA LEU A 229 7.58 13.25 -2.02
C LEU A 229 8.04 14.43 -2.86
N LYS A 230 9.09 15.13 -2.41
CA LYS A 230 9.84 16.08 -3.23
C LYS A 230 11.25 15.53 -3.44
N ARG A 231 11.56 15.20 -4.68
CA ARG A 231 12.87 14.69 -5.11
C ARG A 231 13.49 15.66 -6.09
N THR A 232 14.69 16.16 -5.78
CA THR A 232 15.38 17.17 -6.58
C THR A 232 16.72 16.65 -7.04
N ILE A 233 16.96 16.68 -8.34
CA ILE A 233 18.27 16.45 -8.96
C ILE A 233 18.88 17.80 -9.30
N ARG A 234 19.99 18.10 -8.66
CA ARG A 234 20.77 19.33 -8.88
C ARG A 234 21.86 19.14 -9.92
N ASP A 235 22.44 17.95 -9.97
CA ASP A 235 23.45 17.60 -10.97
C ASP A 235 22.85 16.57 -11.95
N LEU A 236 22.41 17.05 -13.11
CA LEU A 236 21.83 16.20 -14.13
C LEU A 236 22.87 15.27 -14.80
N TYR A 237 24.17 15.49 -14.58
CA TYR A 237 25.21 14.54 -15.04
C TYR A 237 25.15 13.18 -14.33
N GLU A 238 24.55 13.14 -13.13
CA GLU A 238 24.29 11.89 -12.41
C GLU A 238 23.22 11.01 -13.09
N LEU A 239 22.40 11.61 -13.97
CA LEU A 239 21.38 10.87 -14.71
C LEU A 239 22.00 10.00 -15.81
N LYS A 240 21.39 8.85 -16.04
CA LYS A 240 21.81 7.94 -17.08
C LYS A 240 21.75 8.60 -18.46
N GLN A 241 22.90 8.75 -19.11
CA GLN A 241 22.96 9.18 -20.49
C GLN A 241 22.59 8.01 -21.42
N THR A 242 21.61 8.23 -22.30
CA THR A 242 21.12 7.23 -23.28
C THR A 242 21.51 7.58 -24.71
N ALA A 243 21.70 8.85 -25.01
CA ALA A 243 22.29 9.38 -26.23
C ALA A 243 22.97 10.72 -25.94
N GLY A 244 23.72 11.28 -26.88
CA GLY A 244 24.47 12.52 -26.69
C GLY A 244 23.60 13.71 -26.24
N ASN A 245 22.36 13.73 -26.68
CA ASN A 245 21.37 14.76 -26.33
C ASN A 245 20.24 14.27 -25.42
N GLN A 246 20.40 13.10 -24.80
CA GLN A 246 19.33 12.48 -23.97
C GLN A 246 19.86 11.98 -22.64
N ARG A 247 19.11 12.26 -21.57
CA ARG A 247 19.28 11.69 -20.23
C ARG A 247 17.97 11.11 -19.69
N GLU A 248 18.06 10.08 -18.89
CA GLU A 248 16.91 9.43 -18.27
C GLU A 248 16.99 9.48 -16.76
N TRP A 249 15.88 9.83 -16.14
CA TRP A 249 15.65 9.87 -14.70
C TRP A 249 14.60 8.84 -14.30
N LEU A 250 14.98 7.89 -13.45
CA LEU A 250 14.04 6.97 -12.80
C LEU A 250 13.53 7.62 -11.51
N VAL A 251 12.23 7.80 -11.42
CA VAL A 251 11.54 8.12 -10.17
C VAL A 251 10.85 6.85 -9.69
N ASN A 252 11.25 6.33 -8.53
CA ASN A 252 10.73 5.11 -7.93
C ASN A 252 10.32 5.38 -6.49
N TRP A 253 9.13 4.87 -6.08
CA TRP A 253 8.60 5.02 -4.75
C TRP A 253 7.80 3.78 -4.34
N PRO A 254 7.86 3.28 -3.08
CA PRO A 254 7.21 2.04 -2.68
C PRO A 254 5.69 2.15 -2.54
N TYR A 255 5.14 3.36 -2.58
CA TYR A 255 3.71 3.64 -2.46
C TYR A 255 3.12 4.10 -3.79
N VAL A 256 1.78 3.96 -3.93
CA VAL A 256 1.07 4.36 -5.15
C VAL A 256 1.15 5.87 -5.35
N LEU A 257 1.66 6.27 -6.50
CA LEU A 257 1.70 7.67 -6.93
C LEU A 257 0.34 8.08 -7.49
N LEU A 258 -0.20 9.18 -7.00
CA LEU A 258 -1.57 9.64 -7.23
C LEU A 258 -1.66 10.80 -8.20
N ALA A 259 -0.75 11.73 -8.03
CA ALA A 259 -0.68 12.98 -8.77
C ALA A 259 0.72 13.57 -8.63
N GLY A 260 1.03 14.57 -9.42
CA GLY A 260 2.28 15.29 -9.23
C GLY A 260 2.62 16.25 -10.34
N TYR A 261 3.77 16.88 -10.13
CA TYR A 261 4.36 17.83 -11.05
C TYR A 261 5.84 17.55 -11.22
N LEU A 262 6.34 17.85 -12.41
CA LEU A 262 7.76 18.02 -12.68
C LEU A 262 8.04 19.49 -12.86
N ASP A 263 9.05 20.00 -12.20
CA ASP A 263 9.53 21.36 -12.32
C ASP A 263 10.99 21.32 -12.80
N PHE A 264 11.29 22.00 -13.90
CA PHE A 264 12.63 22.13 -14.45
C PHE A 264 13.05 23.60 -14.41
N GLU A 265 14.19 23.85 -13.81
CA GLU A 265 14.84 25.17 -13.89
C GLU A 265 15.70 25.22 -15.16
N LEU A 266 15.34 26.12 -16.05
CA LEU A 266 16.00 26.28 -17.36
C LEU A 266 17.15 27.28 -17.28
N THR A 267 18.22 27.05 -18.04
CA THR A 267 19.33 28.01 -18.21
C THR A 267 18.91 29.22 -19.04
N SER A 268 17.95 29.00 -19.97
CA SER A 268 17.39 30.05 -20.84
C SER A 268 15.98 29.63 -21.26
N THR A 269 15.14 30.63 -21.55
CA THR A 269 13.79 30.41 -22.10
C THR A 269 13.76 30.17 -23.60
N ASP A 270 14.85 30.45 -24.31
CA ASP A 270 14.95 30.40 -25.77
C ASP A 270 14.99 28.95 -26.30
N ILE A 271 15.43 28.03 -25.44
CA ILE A 271 15.55 26.61 -25.79
C ILE A 271 14.80 25.80 -24.74
N GLN A 272 13.70 25.18 -25.17
CA GLN A 272 12.94 24.29 -24.30
C GLN A 272 13.34 22.84 -24.55
N PRO A 273 13.66 22.08 -23.48
CA PRO A 273 13.90 20.65 -23.59
C PRO A 273 12.62 19.93 -23.97
N ARG A 274 12.73 18.82 -24.69
CA ARG A 274 11.65 17.86 -24.86
C ARG A 274 11.63 16.91 -23.67
N ILE A 275 10.48 16.79 -23.03
CA ILE A 275 10.28 15.92 -21.88
C ILE A 275 9.31 14.82 -22.26
N SER A 276 9.67 13.58 -22.01
CA SER A 276 8.79 12.43 -22.21
C SER A 276 8.78 11.54 -20.97
N ILE A 277 7.67 10.84 -20.75
CA ILE A 277 7.47 9.92 -19.63
C ILE A 277 7.19 8.51 -20.14
N SER A 278 7.67 7.50 -19.43
CA SER A 278 7.41 6.10 -19.72
C SER A 278 7.28 5.29 -18.43
N HIS A 279 6.44 4.26 -18.45
CA HIS A 279 6.38 3.26 -17.38
C HIS A 279 7.40 2.12 -17.58
N ASN A 280 7.83 1.85 -18.81
CA ASN A 280 8.60 0.65 -19.17
C ASN A 280 9.85 0.90 -20.05
N GLN A 281 10.21 2.15 -20.29
CA GLN A 281 11.30 2.60 -21.19
C GLN A 281 11.14 2.19 -22.67
N LYS A 282 10.02 1.56 -23.04
CA LYS A 282 9.74 1.14 -24.43
C LYS A 282 8.78 2.10 -25.13
N SER A 283 7.75 2.52 -24.44
CA SER A 283 6.73 3.47 -24.95
C SER A 283 6.84 4.79 -24.22
N TRP A 284 7.08 5.87 -24.95
CA TRP A 284 7.29 7.21 -24.41
C TRP A 284 6.15 8.14 -24.78
N THR A 285 5.59 8.81 -23.80
CA THR A 285 4.56 9.82 -23.96
C THR A 285 5.17 11.21 -23.84
N PRO A 286 5.12 12.06 -24.86
CA PRO A 286 5.57 13.44 -24.76
C PRO A 286 4.73 14.20 -23.73
N LEU A 287 5.40 14.97 -22.87
CA LEU A 287 4.78 15.84 -21.89
C LEU A 287 4.83 17.28 -22.34
N LYS A 288 3.75 18.04 -22.07
CA LYS A 288 3.68 19.47 -22.33
C LYS A 288 3.56 20.21 -20.99
N GLY A 289 4.32 21.27 -20.85
CA GLY A 289 4.32 22.11 -19.66
C GLY A 289 4.06 23.57 -19.97
N LYS A 290 4.00 24.35 -18.91
CA LYS A 290 3.92 25.82 -18.97
C LYS A 290 5.25 26.39 -18.52
N VAL A 291 5.82 27.28 -19.31
CA VAL A 291 7.01 28.03 -18.94
C VAL A 291 6.56 29.36 -18.32
N LYS A 292 7.10 29.65 -17.16
CA LYS A 292 6.98 30.97 -16.51
C LYS A 292 8.36 31.34 -16.01
N GLU A 293 8.84 32.50 -16.45
CA GLU A 293 10.23 32.91 -16.21
C GLU A 293 11.18 31.82 -16.76
N ASN A 294 12.10 31.30 -15.95
CA ASN A 294 13.02 30.23 -16.31
C ASN A 294 12.56 28.83 -15.81
N ARG A 295 11.27 28.67 -15.46
CA ARG A 295 10.72 27.40 -14.95
C ARG A 295 9.73 26.77 -15.92
N LEU A 296 9.99 25.52 -16.27
CA LEU A 296 9.05 24.66 -17.01
C LEU A 296 8.35 23.75 -16.02
N ARG A 297 7.03 23.95 -15.83
CA ARG A 297 6.20 23.09 -14.97
C ARG A 297 5.29 22.19 -15.78
N ILE A 298 5.29 20.90 -15.46
CA ILE A 298 4.54 19.84 -16.16
C ILE A 298 3.69 19.06 -15.16
N SER A 299 2.39 18.95 -15.42
CA SER A 299 1.50 18.09 -14.62
C SER A 299 1.59 16.63 -15.07
N LEU A 300 1.66 15.71 -14.13
CA LEU A 300 1.63 14.25 -14.35
C LEU A 300 0.24 13.66 -14.18
N ASN A 301 -0.74 14.42 -13.70
CA ASN A 301 -2.04 13.92 -13.25
C ASN A 301 -2.79 13.14 -14.35
N GLU A 302 -2.84 13.68 -15.57
CA GLU A 302 -3.51 13.02 -16.68
C GLU A 302 -2.80 11.76 -17.15
N TRP A 303 -1.48 11.74 -17.07
CA TRP A 303 -0.70 10.55 -17.41
C TRP A 303 -0.91 9.44 -16.37
N ILE A 304 -0.84 9.77 -15.08
CA ILE A 304 -1.06 8.81 -13.98
C ILE A 304 -2.47 8.21 -14.06
N LYS A 305 -3.51 9.04 -14.25
CA LYS A 305 -4.90 8.58 -14.36
C LYS A 305 -5.16 7.62 -15.51
N LYS A 306 -4.40 7.71 -16.59
CA LYS A 306 -4.52 6.86 -17.78
C LYS A 306 -3.79 5.52 -17.67
N GLN A 307 -3.01 5.30 -16.61
CA GLN A 307 -2.33 4.01 -16.44
C GLN A 307 -3.35 2.92 -16.08
N PRO A 308 -3.21 1.72 -16.64
CA PRO A 308 -4.12 0.61 -16.37
C PRO A 308 -3.90 0.00 -14.97
N THR A 309 -2.76 0.27 -14.35
CA THR A 309 -2.36 -0.24 -13.03
C THR A 309 -1.83 0.87 -12.15
N ALA A 310 -1.71 0.63 -10.86
CA ALA A 310 -1.09 1.54 -9.90
C ALA A 310 0.35 1.88 -10.30
N VAL A 311 0.70 3.15 -10.19
CA VAL A 311 2.01 3.69 -10.55
C VAL A 311 2.88 3.79 -9.32
N TYR A 312 4.01 3.07 -9.31
CA TYR A 312 5.03 3.12 -8.26
C TYR A 312 6.34 3.72 -8.77
N HIS A 313 6.52 3.71 -10.08
CA HIS A 313 7.71 4.25 -10.74
C HIS A 313 7.37 4.75 -12.14
N PHE A 314 8.21 5.64 -12.64
CA PHE A 314 8.21 6.08 -14.03
C PHE A 314 9.60 6.56 -14.41
N TYR A 315 9.83 6.61 -15.70
CA TYR A 315 11.05 7.16 -16.29
C TYR A 315 10.72 8.48 -16.97
N ILE A 316 11.56 9.46 -16.76
CA ILE A 316 11.53 10.75 -17.46
C ILE A 316 12.71 10.79 -18.41
N ARG A 317 12.46 11.07 -19.68
CA ARG A 317 13.49 11.34 -20.65
C ARG A 317 13.57 12.83 -20.91
N LEU A 318 14.76 13.36 -20.75
CA LEU A 318 15.14 14.74 -21.02
C LEU A 318 15.93 14.77 -22.32
N GLU A 319 15.48 15.56 -23.30
CA GLU A 319 16.13 15.69 -24.60
C GLU A 319 16.33 17.15 -24.96
N SER A 320 17.53 17.54 -25.34
CA SER A 320 17.83 18.87 -25.86
C SER A 320 17.59 18.92 -27.38
N PRO A 321 16.83 19.90 -27.90
CA PRO A 321 16.52 20.00 -29.32
C PRO A 321 17.72 20.35 -30.21
N LYS A 322 18.82 20.88 -29.66
CA LYS A 322 20.05 21.27 -30.40
C LYS A 322 21.11 20.18 -30.40
N GLN A 323 20.77 18.92 -30.10
CA GLN A 323 21.70 17.79 -29.97
C GLN A 323 22.82 17.99 -28.93
N ALA A 324 22.73 19.04 -28.11
CA ALA A 324 23.58 19.23 -26.96
C ALA A 324 23.09 18.37 -25.78
N ASP A 325 23.92 18.16 -24.77
CA ASP A 325 23.48 17.48 -23.54
C ASP A 325 22.37 18.29 -22.85
N PRO A 326 21.30 17.68 -22.33
CA PRO A 326 20.22 18.37 -21.59
C PRO A 326 20.70 19.24 -20.42
N THR A 327 21.86 18.92 -19.85
CA THR A 327 22.50 19.71 -18.78
C THR A 327 22.87 21.12 -19.21
N THR A 328 22.96 21.39 -20.51
CA THR A 328 23.22 22.75 -21.05
C THR A 328 21.97 23.63 -21.04
N VAL A 329 20.78 23.05 -20.92
CA VAL A 329 19.49 23.77 -20.96
C VAL A 329 18.67 23.63 -19.69
N ILE A 330 19.03 22.69 -18.80
CA ILE A 330 18.35 22.43 -17.52
C ILE A 330 19.39 22.48 -16.40
N ASN A 331 19.19 23.35 -15.42
CA ASN A 331 20.03 23.46 -14.23
C ASN A 331 19.62 22.45 -13.15
N GLN A 332 18.31 22.26 -12.97
CA GLN A 332 17.74 21.45 -11.91
C GLN A 332 16.43 20.85 -12.34
N ALA A 333 16.15 19.63 -11.87
CA ALA A 333 14.88 18.96 -12.03
C ALA A 333 14.29 18.57 -10.65
N THR A 334 13.01 18.84 -10.45
CA THR A 334 12.29 18.46 -9.22
C THR A 334 11.02 17.72 -9.56
N ALA A 335 10.79 16.57 -8.93
CA ALA A 335 9.49 15.88 -8.91
C ALA A 335 8.80 16.14 -7.57
N GLU A 336 7.60 16.70 -7.60
CA GLU A 336 6.72 16.83 -6.45
C GLU A 336 5.54 15.90 -6.65
N LEU A 337 5.47 14.82 -5.87
CA LEU A 337 4.55 13.71 -6.08
C LEU A 337 3.70 13.49 -4.84
N ARG A 338 2.40 13.32 -5.06
CA ARG A 338 1.46 12.84 -4.03
C ARG A 338 1.38 11.32 -4.11
N PHE A 339 1.35 10.66 -2.96
CA PHE A 339 1.25 9.20 -2.88
C PHE A 339 0.30 8.75 -1.77
N GLN A 340 -0.22 7.52 -1.88
CA GLN A 340 -1.05 6.88 -0.87
C GLN A 340 -0.23 5.84 -0.12
N PHE A 341 -0.42 5.77 1.20
CA PHE A 341 0.07 4.70 2.06
C PHE A 341 -1.01 4.26 3.05
N ALA A 342 -0.91 3.03 3.54
CA ALA A 342 -1.83 2.53 4.56
C ALA A 342 -1.53 3.21 5.91
N PRO A 343 -2.51 3.87 6.54
CA PRO A 343 -2.24 4.67 7.75
C PRO A 343 -1.70 3.84 8.91
N ARG A 344 -2.09 2.56 9.02
CA ARG A 344 -1.61 1.66 10.08
C ARG A 344 -0.21 1.10 9.83
N ALA A 345 0.27 1.12 8.60
CA ALA A 345 1.62 0.66 8.25
C ALA A 345 2.73 1.59 8.75
N MET A 346 2.43 2.88 8.89
CA MET A 346 3.38 3.87 9.39
C MET A 346 3.04 4.22 10.83
N ALA A 347 4.02 4.13 11.71
CA ALA A 347 3.85 4.51 13.10
C ALA A 347 3.56 6.02 13.23
N HIS A 348 2.49 6.37 13.90
CA HIS A 348 2.06 7.74 14.17
C HIS A 348 1.87 7.94 15.68
N VAL A 349 1.91 9.18 16.12
CA VAL A 349 1.62 9.55 17.51
C VAL A 349 0.13 9.31 17.78
N GLY A 350 -0.18 8.59 18.84
CA GLY A 350 -1.54 8.27 19.29
C GLY A 350 -1.71 8.54 20.79
N ASN A 351 -2.89 8.25 21.31
CA ASN A 351 -3.21 8.45 22.72
C ASN A 351 -2.59 7.41 23.66
N GLU A 352 -1.93 6.39 23.11
CA GLU A 352 -1.28 5.32 23.86
C GLU A 352 0.25 5.52 23.89
N ASN A 353 0.96 4.51 24.38
CA ASN A 353 2.42 4.54 24.47
C ASN A 353 3.08 4.83 23.10
N ASN A 354 3.81 5.93 23.01
CA ASN A 354 4.49 6.42 21.82
C ASN A 354 5.99 6.04 21.79
N ASP A 355 6.33 4.82 22.18
CA ASP A 355 7.68 4.29 22.06
C ASP A 355 7.96 3.87 20.60
N PHE A 356 8.85 4.60 19.93
CA PHE A 356 9.21 4.38 18.53
C PHE A 356 10.64 3.88 18.38
N GLN A 357 10.84 3.07 17.35
CA GLN A 357 12.15 2.60 16.92
C GLN A 357 12.43 3.05 15.49
N MET A 358 13.64 3.57 15.27
CA MET A 358 14.13 3.91 13.95
C MET A 358 15.43 3.15 13.65
N LYS A 359 15.50 2.53 12.49
CA LYS A 359 16.72 1.98 11.92
C LYS A 359 17.04 2.74 10.64
N LEU A 360 18.28 3.15 10.49
CA LEU A 360 18.77 3.82 9.27
C LEU A 360 19.76 2.91 8.56
N VAL A 361 19.59 2.78 7.26
CA VAL A 361 20.58 2.20 6.36
C VAL A 361 21.03 3.30 5.41
N THR A 362 22.33 3.47 5.23
CA THR A 362 22.91 4.52 4.38
C THR A 362 23.77 3.89 3.30
N GLU A 363 23.72 4.45 2.08
CA GLU A 363 24.59 4.06 0.97
C GLU A 363 25.29 5.30 0.38
N PRO A 364 26.64 5.34 0.43
CA PRO A 364 27.54 4.35 1.04
C PRO A 364 27.43 4.28 2.57
N ALA A 365 27.79 3.14 3.14
CA ALA A 365 27.68 2.89 4.56
C ALA A 365 28.54 3.86 5.38
N GLY A 366 27.97 4.40 6.46
CA GLY A 366 28.67 5.14 7.50
C GLY A 366 28.87 6.65 7.28
N ALA A 367 28.44 7.22 6.17
CA ALA A 367 28.63 8.65 5.87
C ALA A 367 27.31 9.39 5.65
N THR A 368 26.65 9.80 6.71
CA THR A 368 25.47 10.68 6.55
C THR A 368 25.64 11.97 7.34
N LYS A 369 25.25 13.11 6.73
CA LYS A 369 25.05 14.38 7.43
C LYS A 369 23.80 14.40 8.28
N GLY A 370 22.91 13.42 8.08
CA GLY A 370 21.78 13.16 8.91
C GLY A 370 20.44 13.09 8.19
N LEU A 371 19.50 12.50 8.88
CA LEU A 371 18.08 12.52 8.57
C LEU A 371 17.40 13.47 9.56
N LYS A 372 16.66 14.47 9.07
CA LYS A 372 15.73 15.23 9.89
C LYS A 372 14.42 14.46 9.97
N LEU A 373 13.97 14.16 11.19
CA LEU A 373 12.64 13.68 11.49
C LEU A 373 11.88 14.77 12.25
N GLU A 374 10.69 15.10 11.78
CA GLU A 374 9.80 16.05 12.44
C GLU A 374 8.41 15.42 12.58
N LEU A 375 7.91 15.37 13.81
CA LEU A 375 6.57 14.93 14.15
C LEU A 375 5.74 16.16 14.46
N ILE A 376 4.70 16.38 13.66
CA ILE A 376 3.73 17.46 13.88
C ILE A 376 2.40 16.78 14.15
N TRP A 377 1.83 17.02 15.33
CA TRP A 377 0.50 16.53 15.69
C TRP A 377 -0.36 17.68 16.15
N LYS A 378 -1.66 17.49 15.99
CA LYS A 378 -2.69 18.40 16.51
C LYS A 378 -3.62 17.55 17.36
N GLU A 379 -3.86 17.97 18.58
CA GLU A 379 -4.92 17.39 19.38
C GLU A 379 -6.25 17.70 18.70
N ILE A 380 -7.09 16.69 18.57
CA ILE A 380 -8.46 16.81 18.09
C ILE A 380 -9.31 16.62 19.34
N ASP A 381 -9.95 17.68 19.78
CA ASP A 381 -10.92 17.69 20.88
C ASP A 381 -12.13 16.80 20.57
#